data_e437be67b51262df1f46cf0d0040fdeb
#
_entry.id   e437be67b51262df1f46cf0d0040fdeb
#
_cell.length_a   1.000
_cell.length_b   1.000
_cell.length_c   1.000
_cell.angle_alpha   90.00
_cell.angle_beta   90.00
_cell.angle_gamma   90.00
#
_symmetry.space_group_name_H-M   'P 1'
#
loop_
_entity.id
_entity.type
_entity.pdbx_description
1 polymer ?
#
loop_
_entity_poly.entity_id
_entity_poly.type
_entity_poly.pdbx_seq_one_letter_code
_entity_poly.pdbx_strand_id
1 'polypeptide(L)'
;GMATIKGLSQGTNKPFVTVSTLDSLAYNLAYTDGIICPILDALRDNVYTALYTFEDKKLNRISDYINISIDELITMLKDKDCNISFVGDGTLKFKEKLITNLPKVSFAPDHLNLAKATSLGELGLKLLSNGTFDDIYASVPIYLRKPQAEREYEEKMRQKKNE
;
A
#
# COMPACT_ATOMS: atom_id res chain seq x y z
N GLY A 1 -17.01 -0.45 -8.90
CA GLY A 1 -16.51 -0.32 -7.53
C GLY A 1 -16.80 1.06 -6.93
N MET A 2 -15.91 2.05 -7.07
CA MET A 2 -16.07 3.36 -6.40
C MET A 2 -17.35 4.09 -6.79
N ALA A 3 -17.72 4.12 -8.07
CA ALA A 3 -18.97 4.75 -8.53
C ALA A 3 -20.22 4.12 -7.88
N THR A 4 -20.23 2.79 -7.69
CA THR A 4 -21.33 2.08 -7.04
C THR A 4 -21.45 2.51 -5.56
N ILE A 5 -20.34 2.58 -4.84
CA ILE A 5 -20.32 3.01 -3.43
C ILE A 5 -20.77 4.45 -3.30
N LYS A 6 -20.31 5.35 -4.18
CA LYS A 6 -20.76 6.76 -4.21
C LYS A 6 -22.27 6.87 -4.46
N GLY A 7 -22.80 6.10 -5.43
CA GLY A 7 -24.23 6.06 -5.70
C GLY A 7 -25.06 5.54 -4.51
N LEU A 8 -24.59 4.50 -3.83
CA LEU A 8 -25.22 3.99 -2.62
C LEU A 8 -25.17 5.01 -1.49
N SER A 9 -24.02 5.64 -1.24
CA SER A 9 -23.83 6.68 -0.24
C SER A 9 -24.80 7.85 -0.49
N GLN A 10 -24.87 8.35 -1.72
CA GLN A 10 -25.76 9.43 -2.11
C GLN A 10 -27.24 9.05 -1.96
N GLY A 11 -27.64 7.86 -2.44
CA GLY A 11 -29.02 7.41 -2.41
C GLY A 11 -29.54 7.09 -1.00
N THR A 12 -28.66 6.69 -0.09
CA THR A 12 -29.00 6.34 1.29
C THR A 12 -28.66 7.44 2.30
N ASN A 13 -28.02 8.51 1.86
CA ASN A 13 -27.47 9.57 2.69
C ASN A 13 -26.56 9.03 3.83
N LYS A 14 -25.76 7.99 3.52
CA LYS A 14 -24.80 7.38 4.45
C LYS A 14 -23.38 7.79 4.08
N PRO A 15 -22.52 8.14 5.05
CA PRO A 15 -21.12 8.41 4.78
C PRO A 15 -20.38 7.15 4.32
N PHE A 16 -19.28 7.33 3.61
CA PHE A 16 -18.35 6.26 3.26
C PHE A 16 -16.91 6.68 3.52
N VAL A 17 -16.03 5.72 3.59
CA VAL A 17 -14.58 5.92 3.67
C VAL A 17 -13.87 5.03 2.66
N THR A 18 -12.72 5.48 2.20
CA THR A 18 -11.79 4.68 1.42
C THR A 18 -10.62 4.26 2.30
N VAL A 19 -10.19 3.02 2.12
CA VAL A 19 -9.02 2.44 2.79
C VAL A 19 -8.09 1.92 1.72
N SER A 20 -6.81 2.25 1.80
CA SER A 20 -5.81 1.76 0.86
C SER A 20 -5.68 0.22 0.95
N THR A 21 -5.46 -0.42 -0.19
CA THR A 21 -5.12 -1.85 -0.21
C THR A 21 -3.87 -2.14 0.61
N LEU A 22 -2.90 -1.23 0.61
CA LEU A 22 -1.67 -1.35 1.42
C LEU A 22 -1.98 -1.27 2.92
N ASP A 23 -2.89 -0.38 3.35
CA ASP A 23 -3.32 -0.30 4.75
C ASP A 23 -4.01 -1.59 5.18
N SER A 24 -4.90 -2.13 4.33
CA SER A 24 -5.61 -3.38 4.60
C SER A 24 -4.65 -4.58 4.70
N LEU A 25 -3.63 -4.64 3.84
CA LEU A 25 -2.59 -5.66 3.89
C LEU A 25 -1.72 -5.51 5.14
N ALA A 26 -1.28 -4.30 5.47
CA ALA A 26 -0.51 -4.04 6.68
C ALA A 26 -1.29 -4.45 7.94
N TYR A 27 -2.60 -4.19 7.95
CA TYR A 27 -3.46 -4.57 9.08
C TYR A 27 -3.63 -6.07 9.25
N ASN A 28 -3.41 -6.89 8.21
CA ASN A 28 -3.36 -8.35 8.36
C ASN A 28 -2.24 -8.81 9.30
N LEU A 29 -1.21 -7.98 9.51
CA LEU A 29 -0.09 -8.18 10.41
C LEU A 29 -0.17 -7.30 11.67
N ALA A 30 -1.39 -6.89 12.08
CA ALA A 30 -1.59 -6.20 13.35
C ALA A 30 -0.95 -6.98 14.52
N TYR A 31 -0.43 -6.26 15.50
CA TYR A 31 0.32 -6.78 16.65
C TYR A 31 1.69 -7.40 16.32
N THR A 32 2.23 -7.16 15.12
CA THR A 32 3.60 -7.53 14.78
C THR A 32 4.56 -6.41 15.18
N ASP A 33 5.66 -6.77 15.84
CA ASP A 33 6.71 -5.82 16.21
C ASP A 33 7.59 -5.45 15.01
N GLY A 34 8.13 -4.22 15.05
CA GLY A 34 9.01 -3.69 14.01
C GLY A 34 8.24 -3.03 12.86
N ILE A 35 8.80 -3.13 11.66
CA ILE A 35 8.23 -2.53 10.45
C ILE A 35 7.36 -3.56 9.73
N ILE A 36 6.14 -3.17 9.41
CA ILE A 36 5.26 -3.91 8.49
C ILE A 36 5.40 -3.27 7.12
N CYS A 37 5.75 -4.07 6.11
CA CYS A 37 6.00 -3.62 4.75
C CYS A 37 5.13 -4.41 3.76
N PRO A 38 3.91 -3.96 3.47
CA PRO A 38 3.11 -4.54 2.40
C PRO A 38 3.77 -4.25 1.06
N ILE A 39 3.87 -5.26 0.19
CA ILE A 39 4.39 -5.15 -1.17
C ILE A 39 3.41 -5.77 -2.17
N LEU A 40 2.96 -4.97 -3.13
CA LEU A 40 2.16 -5.41 -4.27
C LEU A 40 3.01 -5.34 -5.54
N ASP A 41 3.00 -6.38 -6.37
CA ASP A 41 3.76 -6.38 -7.64
C ASP A 41 3.23 -5.29 -8.59
N ALA A 42 4.08 -4.31 -8.91
CA ALA A 42 3.78 -3.21 -9.81
C ALA A 42 4.36 -3.43 -11.22
N LEU A 43 4.77 -4.67 -11.54
CA LEU A 43 5.46 -5.10 -12.75
C LEU A 43 6.85 -4.45 -12.94
N ARG A 44 7.70 -5.05 -13.80
CA ARG A 44 9.06 -4.55 -14.12
C ARG A 44 9.91 -4.32 -12.85
N ASP A 45 9.86 -5.29 -11.93
CA ASP A 45 10.57 -5.28 -10.66
C ASP A 45 10.28 -4.09 -9.73
N ASN A 46 9.14 -3.40 -9.96
CA ASN A 46 8.62 -2.40 -9.07
C ASN A 46 7.56 -2.98 -8.13
N VAL A 47 7.41 -2.32 -7.00
CA VAL A 47 6.39 -2.63 -6.01
C VAL A 47 5.64 -1.37 -5.58
N TYR A 48 4.33 -1.52 -5.34
CA TYR A 48 3.60 -0.55 -4.55
C TYR A 48 3.79 -0.90 -3.09
N THR A 49 4.18 0.06 -2.29
CA THR A 49 4.46 -0.15 -0.86
C THR A 49 4.22 1.11 -0.04
N ALA A 50 4.19 0.95 1.25
CA ALA A 50 4.35 1.95 2.29
C ALA A 50 4.85 1.23 3.55
N LEU A 51 5.45 1.94 4.48
CA LEU A 51 5.95 1.38 5.73
C LEU A 51 5.00 1.70 6.86
N TYR A 52 4.82 0.74 7.76
CA TYR A 52 3.93 0.86 8.91
C TYR A 52 4.60 0.32 10.17
N THR A 53 4.12 0.80 11.32
CA THR A 53 4.30 0.18 12.63
C THR A 53 2.94 -0.11 13.25
N PHE A 54 2.90 -1.03 14.21
CA PHE A 54 1.70 -1.29 14.99
C PHE A 54 2.01 -1.01 16.47
N GLU A 55 1.55 0.14 16.96
CA GLU A 55 1.83 0.63 18.30
C GLU A 55 0.53 1.14 18.94
N ASP A 56 0.37 0.97 20.23
CA ASP A 56 -0.81 1.39 20.98
C ASP A 56 -2.14 0.88 20.38
N LYS A 57 -2.13 -0.34 19.86
CA LYS A 57 -3.28 -0.98 19.19
C LYS A 57 -3.73 -0.24 17.91
N LYS A 58 -2.83 0.54 17.31
CA LYS A 58 -3.09 1.29 16.08
C LYS A 58 -2.05 0.94 15.01
N LEU A 59 -2.53 0.86 13.77
CA LEU A 59 -1.67 0.83 12.61
C LEU A 59 -1.26 2.27 12.27
N ASN A 60 0.04 2.54 12.32
CA ASN A 60 0.61 3.84 12.01
C ASN A 60 1.40 3.74 10.70
N ARG A 61 1.01 4.50 9.69
CA ARG A 61 1.78 4.59 8.46
C ARG A 61 2.93 5.58 8.66
N ILE A 62 4.17 5.13 8.44
CA ILE A 62 5.39 5.90 8.68
C ILE A 62 6.11 6.35 7.39
N SER A 63 5.54 6.05 6.22
CA SER A 63 6.00 6.56 4.93
C SER A 63 4.83 6.92 4.02
N ASP A 64 5.07 7.64 2.94
CA ASP A 64 4.07 7.81 1.89
C ASP A 64 3.80 6.49 1.14
N TYR A 65 2.67 6.44 0.41
CA TYR A 65 2.45 5.40 -0.60
C TYR A 65 3.37 5.66 -1.78
N ILE A 66 4.20 4.69 -2.12
CA ILE A 66 5.21 4.81 -3.17
C ILE A 66 5.16 3.66 -4.16
N ASN A 67 5.65 3.94 -5.36
CA ASN A 67 5.94 2.95 -6.39
C ASN A 67 7.44 3.04 -6.70
N ILE A 68 8.20 2.06 -6.24
CA ILE A 68 9.66 2.02 -6.36
C ILE A 68 10.13 0.64 -6.81
N SER A 69 11.36 0.54 -7.29
CA SER A 69 11.96 -0.75 -7.58
C SER A 69 12.24 -1.53 -6.28
N ILE A 70 12.27 -2.85 -6.39
CA ILE A 70 12.61 -3.70 -5.23
C ILE A 70 14.03 -3.38 -4.69
N ASP A 71 14.96 -2.95 -5.54
CA ASP A 71 16.30 -2.59 -5.12
C ASP A 71 16.34 -1.28 -4.33
N GLU A 72 15.55 -0.29 -4.74
CA GLU A 72 15.37 0.94 -3.97
C GLU A 72 14.70 0.66 -2.62
N LEU A 73 13.70 -0.24 -2.57
CA LEU A 73 13.08 -0.65 -1.31
C LEU A 73 14.09 -1.33 -0.38
N ILE A 74 14.92 -2.25 -0.90
CA ILE A 74 15.99 -2.90 -0.13
C ILE A 74 16.95 -1.84 0.44
N THR A 75 17.37 -0.89 -0.38
CA THR A 75 18.27 0.18 0.04
C THR A 75 17.65 1.02 1.17
N MET A 76 16.36 1.35 1.06
CA MET A 76 15.63 2.10 2.09
C MET A 76 15.52 1.34 3.42
N LEU A 77 15.44 0.00 3.37
CA LEU A 77 15.24 -0.86 4.54
C LEU A 77 16.53 -1.36 5.17
N LYS A 78 17.65 -1.35 4.46
CA LYS A 78 18.92 -1.97 4.85
C LYS A 78 19.48 -1.45 6.18
N ASP A 79 19.29 -0.17 6.46
CA ASP A 79 19.82 0.48 7.66
C ASP A 79 18.84 0.45 8.85
N LYS A 80 17.71 -0.25 8.72
CA LYS A 80 16.73 -0.39 9.79
C LYS A 80 17.12 -1.52 10.73
N ASP A 81 17.41 -1.19 11.99
CA ASP A 81 17.78 -2.20 13.00
C ASP A 81 16.54 -2.78 13.72
N CYS A 82 15.56 -3.22 12.96
CA CYS A 82 14.35 -3.87 13.46
C CYS A 82 13.93 -5.00 12.53
N ASN A 83 13.01 -5.85 12.99
CA ASN A 83 12.40 -6.86 12.13
C ASN A 83 11.51 -6.19 11.09
N ILE A 84 11.57 -6.67 9.84
CA ILE A 84 10.72 -6.21 8.75
C ILE A 84 9.82 -7.35 8.31
N SER A 85 8.52 -7.17 8.51
CA SER A 85 7.50 -8.17 8.18
C SER A 85 6.84 -7.81 6.85
N PHE A 86 7.07 -8.67 5.84
CA PHE A 86 6.52 -8.49 4.50
C PHE A 86 5.18 -9.20 4.33
N VAL A 87 4.24 -8.56 3.62
CA VAL A 87 2.92 -9.09 3.28
C VAL A 87 2.51 -8.60 1.88
N GLY A 88 1.68 -9.36 1.18
CA GLY A 88 1.18 -9.03 -0.15
C GLY A 88 1.73 -9.96 -1.24
N ASP A 89 1.16 -9.88 -2.43
CA ASP A 89 1.48 -10.78 -3.55
C ASP A 89 2.90 -10.62 -4.09
N GLY A 90 3.50 -9.44 -3.91
CA GLY A 90 4.91 -9.21 -4.24
C GLY A 90 5.88 -10.09 -3.44
N THR A 91 5.47 -10.63 -2.27
CA THR A 91 6.30 -11.52 -1.47
C THR A 91 6.66 -12.79 -2.24
N LEU A 92 5.74 -13.35 -3.02
CA LEU A 92 5.99 -14.58 -3.80
C LEU A 92 7.15 -14.41 -4.80
N LYS A 93 7.23 -13.23 -5.41
CA LYS A 93 8.25 -12.92 -6.42
C LYS A 93 9.59 -12.54 -5.83
N PHE A 94 9.59 -11.77 -4.73
CA PHE A 94 10.79 -11.11 -4.23
C PHE A 94 11.37 -11.70 -2.95
N LYS A 95 10.78 -12.77 -2.40
CA LYS A 95 11.16 -13.39 -1.14
C LYS A 95 12.66 -13.68 -1.02
N GLU A 96 13.22 -14.39 -1.98
CA GLU A 96 14.65 -14.78 -1.97
C GLU A 96 15.55 -13.54 -2.00
N LYS A 97 15.22 -12.56 -2.84
CA LYS A 97 15.97 -11.32 -2.95
C LYS A 97 15.96 -10.52 -1.65
N LEU A 98 14.81 -10.48 -0.96
CA LEU A 98 14.67 -9.80 0.33
C LEU A 98 15.46 -10.51 1.43
N ILE A 99 15.39 -11.84 1.52
CA ILE A 99 16.16 -12.65 2.48
C ILE A 99 17.66 -12.46 2.30
N THR A 100 18.13 -12.42 1.06
CA THR A 100 19.57 -12.31 0.75
C THR A 100 20.15 -10.94 1.13
N ASN A 101 19.34 -9.88 1.05
CA ASN A 101 19.85 -8.50 1.16
C ASN A 101 19.47 -7.79 2.46
N LEU A 102 18.54 -8.33 3.25
CA LEU A 102 18.09 -7.73 4.51
C LEU A 102 18.34 -8.69 5.69
N PRO A 103 18.87 -8.20 6.82
CA PRO A 103 19.33 -9.06 7.91
C PRO A 103 18.21 -9.67 8.77
N LYS A 104 17.10 -8.94 8.92
CA LYS A 104 15.99 -9.28 9.83
C LYS A 104 14.67 -9.18 9.08
N VAL A 105 14.25 -10.27 8.43
CA VAL A 105 13.00 -10.31 7.66
C VAL A 105 12.11 -11.47 8.09
N SER A 106 10.82 -11.23 8.04
CA SER A 106 9.78 -12.24 8.18
C SER A 106 8.71 -12.05 7.10
N PHE A 107 7.98 -13.10 6.81
CA PHE A 107 6.96 -13.09 5.76
C PHE A 107 5.64 -13.58 6.32
N ALA A 108 4.58 -12.90 5.93
CA ALA A 108 3.23 -13.30 6.26
C ALA A 108 2.94 -14.72 5.72
N PRO A 109 2.15 -15.54 6.43
CA PRO A 109 1.57 -16.75 5.85
C PRO A 109 0.78 -16.41 4.57
N ASP A 110 0.78 -17.33 3.59
CA ASP A 110 0.23 -17.10 2.25
C ASP A 110 -1.22 -16.60 2.26
N HIS A 111 -2.05 -17.09 3.19
CA HIS A 111 -3.45 -16.67 3.31
C HIS A 111 -3.64 -15.22 3.77
N LEU A 112 -2.59 -14.55 4.23
CA LEU A 112 -2.58 -13.13 4.61
C LEU A 112 -2.09 -12.20 3.49
N ASN A 113 -1.55 -12.75 2.39
CA ASN A 113 -1.01 -11.97 1.28
C ASN A 113 -2.07 -11.33 0.37
N LEU A 114 -3.36 -11.48 0.69
CA LEU A 114 -4.46 -10.83 0.01
C LEU A 114 -5.15 -9.83 0.94
N ALA A 115 -5.57 -8.70 0.38
CA ALA A 115 -6.39 -7.74 1.12
C ALA A 115 -7.71 -8.40 1.54
N LYS A 116 -8.01 -8.35 2.83
CA LYS A 116 -9.21 -8.96 3.42
C LYS A 116 -10.29 -7.92 3.65
N ALA A 117 -11.53 -8.27 3.31
CA ALA A 117 -12.69 -7.42 3.57
C ALA A 117 -12.86 -7.15 5.08
N THR A 118 -12.47 -8.09 5.94
CA THR A 118 -12.49 -7.93 7.40
C THR A 118 -11.53 -6.85 7.88
N SER A 119 -10.28 -6.84 7.40
CA SER A 119 -9.27 -5.82 7.72
C SER A 119 -9.69 -4.44 7.19
N LEU A 120 -10.20 -4.39 5.97
CA LEU A 120 -10.74 -3.17 5.38
C LEU A 120 -11.94 -2.64 6.18
N GLY A 121 -12.88 -3.53 6.55
CA GLY A 121 -14.06 -3.16 7.31
C GLY A 121 -13.73 -2.63 8.71
N GLU A 122 -12.79 -3.24 9.42
CA GLU A 122 -12.35 -2.77 10.73
C GLU A 122 -11.65 -1.42 10.68
N LEU A 123 -10.74 -1.22 9.72
CA LEU A 123 -10.10 0.08 9.49
C LEU A 123 -11.13 1.14 9.11
N GLY A 124 -12.06 0.82 8.21
CA GLY A 124 -13.14 1.72 7.80
C GLY A 124 -14.05 2.11 8.95
N LEU A 125 -14.44 1.16 9.81
CA LEU A 125 -15.25 1.43 11.00
C LEU A 125 -14.52 2.34 11.99
N LYS A 126 -13.21 2.15 12.20
CA LYS A 126 -12.39 3.04 13.03
C LYS A 126 -12.37 4.47 12.48
N LEU A 127 -12.22 4.65 11.19
CA LEU A 127 -12.25 5.96 10.54
C LEU A 127 -13.62 6.63 10.71
N LEU A 128 -14.71 5.91 10.43
CA LEU A 128 -16.07 6.42 10.59
C LEU A 128 -16.37 6.79 12.05
N SER A 129 -15.95 5.97 13.01
CA SER A 129 -16.15 6.23 14.44
C SER A 129 -15.41 7.48 14.92
N ASN A 130 -14.30 7.83 14.27
CA ASN A 130 -13.54 9.05 14.54
C ASN A 130 -14.06 10.28 13.76
N GLY A 131 -15.20 10.14 13.07
CA GLY A 131 -15.78 11.22 12.26
C GLY A 131 -15.04 11.49 10.95
N THR A 132 -14.15 10.58 10.52
CA THR A 132 -13.45 10.68 9.24
C THR A 132 -14.30 10.01 8.17
N PHE A 133 -14.65 10.77 7.13
CA PHE A 133 -15.36 10.25 5.96
C PHE A 133 -14.92 11.01 4.70
N ASP A 134 -15.06 10.34 3.57
CA ASP A 134 -14.64 10.88 2.29
C ASP A 134 -15.74 11.76 1.66
N ASP A 135 -15.33 12.78 0.94
CA ASP A 135 -16.21 13.58 0.11
C ASP A 135 -16.63 12.80 -1.14
N ILE A 136 -17.93 12.78 -1.40
CA ILE A 136 -18.52 11.99 -2.50
C ILE A 136 -18.06 12.46 -3.87
N TYR A 137 -17.74 13.75 -4.01
CA TYR A 137 -17.35 14.37 -5.27
C TYR A 137 -15.82 14.39 -5.45
N ALA A 138 -15.08 14.60 -4.37
CA ALA A 138 -13.63 14.74 -4.40
C ALA A 138 -12.87 13.39 -4.35
N SER A 139 -13.46 12.35 -3.76
CA SER A 139 -12.77 11.06 -3.60
C SER A 139 -12.50 10.39 -4.95
N VAL A 140 -11.25 10.05 -5.18
CA VAL A 140 -10.78 9.34 -6.38
C VAL A 140 -9.84 8.20 -5.98
N PRO A 141 -9.69 7.16 -6.81
CA PRO A 141 -8.66 6.13 -6.58
C PRO A 141 -7.26 6.73 -6.54
N ILE A 142 -6.40 6.21 -5.67
CA ILE A 142 -5.01 6.63 -5.59
C ILE A 142 -4.23 5.92 -6.72
N TYR A 143 -3.83 6.66 -7.74
CA TYR A 143 -3.00 6.15 -8.83
C TYR A 143 -1.54 6.50 -8.58
N LEU A 144 -0.77 5.57 -7.97
CA LEU A 144 0.66 5.74 -7.70
C LEU A 144 1.53 5.64 -8.97
N ARG A 145 0.96 5.16 -10.06
CA ARG A 145 1.63 5.03 -11.36
C ARG A 145 0.86 5.82 -12.40
N LYS A 146 1.54 6.72 -13.11
CA LYS A 146 0.97 7.42 -14.25
C LYS A 146 0.55 6.43 -15.34
N PRO A 147 -0.53 6.69 -16.09
CA PRO A 147 -0.90 5.91 -17.27
C PRO A 147 0.26 5.74 -18.24
N GLN A 148 0.33 4.62 -18.94
CA GLN A 148 1.42 4.33 -19.87
C GLN A 148 1.56 5.42 -20.95
N ALA A 149 0.43 5.87 -21.50
CA ALA A 149 0.39 6.92 -22.52
C ALA A 149 1.01 8.24 -22.02
N GLU A 150 0.78 8.63 -20.78
CA GLU A 150 1.34 9.84 -20.18
C GLU A 150 2.86 9.72 -20.01
N ARG A 151 3.34 8.55 -19.57
CA ARG A 151 4.78 8.29 -19.42
C ARG A 151 5.49 8.31 -20.78
N GLU A 152 4.93 7.64 -21.79
CA GLU A 152 5.49 7.64 -23.16
C GLU A 152 5.49 9.05 -23.77
N TYR A 153 4.48 9.85 -23.48
CA TYR A 153 4.43 11.24 -23.89
C TYR A 153 5.53 12.07 -23.21
N GLU A 154 5.70 11.94 -21.89
CA GLU A 154 6.76 12.64 -21.15
C GLU A 154 8.16 12.24 -21.63
N GLU A 155 8.39 10.95 -21.90
CA GLU A 155 9.66 10.45 -22.46
C GLU A 155 9.96 11.07 -23.83
N LYS A 156 8.98 11.10 -24.73
CA LYS A 156 9.10 11.76 -26.04
C LYS A 156 9.39 13.25 -25.93
N MET A 157 8.75 13.93 -24.97
CA MET A 157 8.97 15.36 -24.76
C MET A 157 10.35 15.66 -24.16
N ARG A 158 10.90 14.76 -23.32
CA ARG A 158 12.27 14.86 -22.80
C ARG A 158 13.32 14.67 -23.89
N GLN A 159 13.12 13.70 -24.79
CA GLN A 159 14.00 13.46 -25.93
C GLN A 159 14.08 14.68 -26.86
N LYS A 160 12.92 15.29 -27.19
CA LYS A 160 12.85 16.51 -28.03
C LYS A 160 13.46 17.77 -27.40
N LYS A 161 13.67 17.80 -26.08
CA LYS A 161 14.33 18.94 -25.41
C LYS A 161 15.84 18.81 -25.36
N ASN A 162 16.37 17.62 -25.61
CA ASN A 162 17.80 17.33 -25.61
C ASN A 162 18.40 17.27 -27.02
N GLU A 163 17.59 17.47 -28.06
CA GLU A 163 17.99 17.73 -29.46
C GLU A 163 17.97 19.25 -29.72
#